data_4f63a3e9956c3b2f29b4b2b13f240f1a
#
_entry.id   4f63a3e9956c3b2f29b4b2b13f240f1a
#
_cell.length_a   1.000
_cell.length_b   1.000
_cell.length_c   1.000
_cell.angle_alpha   90.00
_cell.angle_beta   90.00
_cell.angle_gamma   90.00
#
_symmetry.space_group_name_H-M   'P 1'
#
loop_
_entity.id
_entity.type
_entity.pdbx_description
1 polymer ?
#
loop_
_entity_poly.entity_id
_entity_poly.type
_entity_poly.pdbx_seq_one_letter_code
_entity_poly.pdbx_strand_id
1 'polypeptide(L)'
;MTKGKDKAVAKPKKKVGRPKAKWKTKACAERIFEAMRNGKSLRNYCSENGLPLTKVYEWLNSDEFRENYTDAQAARADYFFDEILNIADGCPADKEEVARAKLRIETRKFAMARMSPKKYGEKVNVDLSGTTEVKHDGKIDIAPTDSAIQGINAILSAVIRSGKSERVEDAGKK
;
A
#
# COMPACT_ATOMS: atom_id res chain seq x y z
N MET A 1 72.72 -6.66 26.76
CA MET A 1 72.18 -5.77 25.72
C MET A 1 71.12 -6.56 24.92
N THR A 2 69.88 -6.44 25.31
CA THR A 2 68.73 -7.14 24.68
C THR A 2 67.96 -6.15 23.81
N LYS A 3 68.02 -6.34 22.47
CA LYS A 3 67.30 -5.52 21.50
C LYS A 3 65.79 -5.88 21.57
N GLY A 4 64.97 -4.93 22.00
CA GLY A 4 63.49 -4.98 21.91
C GLY A 4 63.11 -4.97 20.44
N LYS A 5 62.28 -5.97 20.04
CA LYS A 5 61.63 -6.00 18.74
C LYS A 5 60.31 -5.24 18.86
N ASP A 6 60.26 -4.06 18.27
CA ASP A 6 59.01 -3.30 18.11
C ASP A 6 58.04 -4.06 17.22
N LYS A 7 56.94 -4.56 17.80
CA LYS A 7 55.81 -5.13 17.06
C LYS A 7 55.03 -4.00 16.41
N ALA A 8 55.16 -3.85 15.10
CA ALA A 8 54.34 -2.96 14.30
C ALA A 8 52.86 -3.32 14.47
N VAL A 9 52.10 -2.39 15.02
CA VAL A 9 50.61 -2.51 15.17
C VAL A 9 50.01 -2.45 13.77
N ALA A 10 49.46 -3.57 13.29
CA ALA A 10 48.77 -3.66 12.00
C ALA A 10 47.50 -2.77 12.02
N LYS A 11 47.46 -1.78 11.11
CA LYS A 11 46.28 -0.90 10.94
C LYS A 11 45.03 -1.75 10.61
N PRO A 12 43.86 -1.50 11.23
CA PRO A 12 42.65 -2.26 10.97
C PRO A 12 42.26 -2.10 9.49
N LYS A 13 42.12 -3.22 8.78
CA LYS A 13 41.63 -3.26 7.39
C LYS A 13 40.21 -2.69 7.36
N LYS A 14 39.97 -1.58 6.63
CA LYS A 14 38.64 -1.02 6.38
C LYS A 14 37.77 -2.13 5.80
N LYS A 15 36.63 -2.44 6.45
CA LYS A 15 35.65 -3.37 5.92
C LYS A 15 35.13 -2.80 4.60
N VAL A 16 35.54 -3.38 3.48
CA VAL A 16 35.02 -3.04 2.16
C VAL A 16 33.56 -3.47 2.13
N GLY A 17 32.64 -2.50 2.13
CA GLY A 17 31.22 -2.77 2.01
C GLY A 17 30.92 -3.53 0.71
N ARG A 18 29.84 -4.34 0.71
CA ARG A 18 29.39 -5.08 -0.50
C ARG A 18 29.28 -4.10 -1.67
N PRO A 19 29.86 -4.40 -2.85
CA PRO A 19 29.81 -3.50 -4.00
C PRO A 19 28.35 -3.16 -4.34
N LYS A 20 28.09 -1.86 -4.56
CA LYS A 20 26.76 -1.39 -4.97
C LYS A 20 26.36 -2.05 -6.28
N ALA A 21 25.12 -2.52 -6.37
CA ALA A 21 24.61 -3.13 -7.60
C ALA A 21 24.71 -2.12 -8.76
N LYS A 22 25.35 -2.50 -9.86
CA LYS A 22 25.65 -1.62 -11.02
C LYS A 22 24.39 -0.98 -11.63
N TRP A 23 23.22 -1.60 -11.45
CA TRP A 23 21.94 -1.12 -11.97
C TRP A 23 21.25 -0.07 -11.08
N LYS A 24 21.66 0.11 -9.80
CA LYS A 24 21.09 1.12 -8.88
C LYS A 24 21.59 2.53 -9.23
N THR A 25 21.08 3.09 -10.30
CA THR A 25 21.38 4.44 -10.78
C THR A 25 20.11 5.24 -11.01
N LYS A 26 20.14 6.55 -10.82
CA LYS A 26 18.98 7.44 -11.11
C LYS A 26 18.49 7.25 -12.55
N ALA A 27 19.40 7.13 -13.51
CA ALA A 27 19.06 6.87 -14.91
C ALA A 27 18.31 5.53 -15.11
N CYS A 28 18.59 4.51 -14.30
CA CYS A 28 17.84 3.26 -14.35
C CYS A 28 16.44 3.44 -13.74
N ALA A 29 16.31 4.19 -12.64
CA ALA A 29 15.01 4.51 -12.05
C ALA A 29 14.11 5.27 -13.04
N GLU A 30 14.65 6.30 -13.71
CA GLU A 30 13.90 7.07 -14.71
C GLU A 30 13.39 6.19 -15.87
N ARG A 31 14.22 5.28 -16.39
CA ARG A 31 13.79 4.33 -17.44
C ARG A 31 12.66 3.41 -16.94
N ILE A 32 12.72 2.99 -15.69
CA ILE A 32 11.65 2.18 -15.08
C ILE A 32 10.36 3.00 -15.01
N PHE A 33 10.42 4.25 -14.53
CA PHE A 33 9.25 5.13 -14.41
C PHE A 33 8.66 5.43 -15.78
N GLU A 34 9.48 5.71 -16.78
CA GLU A 34 9.04 5.92 -18.16
C GLU A 34 8.35 4.69 -18.73
N ALA A 35 8.94 3.51 -18.57
CA ALA A 35 8.31 2.25 -18.99
C ALA A 35 6.96 2.01 -18.30
N MET A 36 6.85 2.36 -17.01
CA MET A 36 5.59 2.25 -16.27
C MET A 36 4.54 3.23 -16.78
N ARG A 37 4.89 4.49 -17.03
CA ARG A 37 3.98 5.50 -17.62
C ARG A 37 3.43 5.02 -18.97
N ASN A 38 4.23 4.29 -19.75
CA ASN A 38 3.85 3.67 -21.01
C ASN A 38 3.13 2.30 -20.85
N GLY A 39 2.52 2.05 -19.68
CA GLY A 39 1.69 0.88 -19.42
C GLY A 39 2.45 -0.40 -19.03
N LYS A 40 3.78 -0.45 -19.14
CA LYS A 40 4.58 -1.65 -18.82
C LYS A 40 4.56 -1.95 -17.33
N SER A 41 4.46 -3.23 -16.95
CA SER A 41 4.58 -3.61 -15.54
C SER A 41 6.04 -3.64 -15.10
N LEU A 42 6.29 -3.32 -13.81
CA LEU A 42 7.63 -3.41 -13.21
C LEU A 42 8.21 -4.83 -13.37
N ARG A 43 7.37 -5.87 -13.23
CA ARG A 43 7.77 -7.26 -13.42
C ARG A 43 8.30 -7.52 -14.84
N ASN A 44 7.57 -7.07 -15.86
CA ASN A 44 7.96 -7.26 -17.26
C ASN A 44 9.26 -6.51 -17.56
N TYR A 45 9.36 -5.26 -17.11
CA TYR A 45 10.59 -4.47 -17.28
C TYR A 45 11.79 -5.17 -16.63
N CYS A 46 11.67 -5.64 -15.39
CA CYS A 46 12.75 -6.36 -14.71
C CYS A 46 13.12 -7.66 -15.40
N SER A 47 12.15 -8.42 -15.91
CA SER A 47 12.37 -9.66 -16.65
C SER A 47 13.17 -9.42 -17.94
N GLU A 48 12.78 -8.40 -18.72
CA GLU A 48 13.45 -8.06 -19.98
C GLU A 48 14.89 -7.55 -19.79
N ASN A 49 15.13 -6.86 -18.67
CA ASN A 49 16.44 -6.26 -18.40
C ASN A 49 17.31 -7.10 -17.43
N GLY A 50 16.87 -8.31 -17.06
CA GLY A 50 17.60 -9.20 -16.15
C GLY A 50 17.78 -8.62 -14.74
N LEU A 51 16.83 -7.78 -14.26
CA LEU A 51 16.92 -7.12 -12.97
C LEU A 51 16.20 -7.95 -11.88
N PRO A 52 16.75 -8.01 -10.66
CA PRO A 52 16.12 -8.73 -9.55
C PRO A 52 14.90 -7.95 -9.01
N LEU A 53 13.68 -8.37 -9.38
CA LEU A 53 12.42 -7.70 -9.09
C LEU A 53 12.28 -7.25 -7.62
N THR A 54 12.52 -8.15 -6.66
CA THR A 54 12.37 -7.85 -5.23
C THR A 54 13.27 -6.69 -4.80
N LYS A 55 14.54 -6.70 -5.23
CA LYS A 55 15.50 -5.65 -4.87
C LYS A 55 15.23 -4.33 -5.58
N VAL A 56 14.68 -4.38 -6.80
CA VAL A 56 14.24 -3.18 -7.51
C VAL A 56 13.04 -2.58 -6.80
N TYR A 57 12.08 -3.40 -6.39
CA TYR A 57 10.91 -2.97 -5.64
C TYR A 57 11.28 -2.31 -4.31
N GLU A 58 12.13 -2.94 -3.50
CA GLU A 58 12.66 -2.37 -2.26
C GLU A 58 13.36 -1.02 -2.49
N TRP A 59 14.14 -0.93 -3.56
CA TRP A 59 14.87 0.30 -3.90
C TRP A 59 13.95 1.43 -4.35
N LEU A 60 12.95 1.17 -5.17
CA LEU A 60 11.97 2.17 -5.63
C LEU A 60 11.03 2.63 -4.51
N ASN A 61 10.81 1.81 -3.48
CA ASN A 61 10.05 2.19 -2.29
C ASN A 61 10.88 2.93 -1.23
N SER A 62 12.18 3.19 -1.49
CA SER A 62 12.97 4.07 -0.62
C SER A 62 12.45 5.50 -0.69
N ASP A 63 12.74 6.31 0.36
CA ASP A 63 12.24 7.69 0.46
C ASP A 63 12.64 8.56 -0.74
N GLU A 64 13.80 8.26 -1.37
CA GLU A 64 14.29 8.97 -2.56
C GLU A 64 13.38 8.81 -3.80
N PHE A 65 12.74 7.64 -3.98
CA PHE A 65 12.00 7.30 -5.21
C PHE A 65 10.52 7.01 -5.01
N ARG A 66 10.04 6.96 -3.77
CA ARG A 66 8.66 6.59 -3.43
C ARG A 66 7.63 7.47 -4.12
N GLU A 67 7.83 8.78 -4.12
CA GLU A 67 6.94 9.75 -4.77
C GLU A 67 6.89 9.50 -6.27
N ASN A 68 8.05 9.46 -6.94
CA ASN A 68 8.15 9.20 -8.37
C ASN A 68 7.56 7.83 -8.77
N TYR A 69 7.70 6.82 -7.91
CA TYR A 69 7.10 5.52 -8.13
C TYR A 69 5.57 5.56 -8.04
N THR A 70 5.04 6.30 -7.08
CA THR A 70 3.59 6.51 -6.92
C THR A 70 3.02 7.26 -8.12
N ASP A 71 3.70 8.30 -8.58
CA ASP A 71 3.31 9.07 -9.76
C ASP A 71 3.35 8.23 -11.05
N ALA A 72 4.37 7.38 -11.20
CA ALA A 72 4.45 6.46 -12.32
C ALA A 72 3.33 5.41 -12.30
N GLN A 73 2.88 4.97 -11.11
CA GLN A 73 1.71 4.10 -10.98
C GLN A 73 0.42 4.83 -11.35
N ALA A 74 0.24 6.07 -10.93
CA ALA A 74 -0.92 6.89 -11.28
C ALA A 74 -0.99 7.15 -12.79
N ALA A 75 0.12 7.53 -13.41
CA ALA A 75 0.22 7.72 -14.87
C ALA A 75 -0.06 6.42 -15.65
N ARG A 76 0.35 5.27 -15.11
CA ARG A 76 0.02 3.98 -15.69
C ARG A 76 -1.49 3.67 -15.64
N ALA A 77 -2.18 4.12 -14.59
CA ALA A 77 -3.63 3.99 -14.53
C ALA A 77 -4.30 4.84 -15.63
N ASP A 78 -3.79 6.05 -15.88
CA ASP A 78 -4.28 6.91 -16.98
C ASP A 78 -4.04 6.27 -18.35
N TYR A 79 -2.87 5.67 -18.58
CA TYR A 79 -2.58 4.89 -19.78
C TYR A 79 -3.60 3.75 -19.99
N PHE A 80 -3.97 3.04 -18.93
CA PHE A 80 -4.96 1.96 -19.03
C PHE A 80 -6.37 2.49 -19.31
N PHE A 81 -6.69 3.69 -18.87
CA PHE A 81 -7.96 4.34 -19.21
C PHE A 81 -8.07 4.57 -20.72
N ASP A 82 -7.03 5.16 -21.33
CA ASP A 82 -6.99 5.39 -22.77
C ASP A 82 -7.01 4.06 -23.57
N GLU A 83 -6.31 3.05 -23.05
CA GLU A 83 -6.30 1.72 -23.67
C GLU A 83 -7.67 1.02 -23.63
N ILE A 84 -8.50 1.26 -22.60
CA ILE A 84 -9.87 0.74 -22.51
C ILE A 84 -10.71 1.25 -23.67
N LEU A 85 -10.61 2.54 -24.00
CA LEU A 85 -11.34 3.14 -25.12
C LEU A 85 -10.89 2.52 -26.45
N ASN A 86 -9.60 2.43 -26.67
CA ASN A 86 -9.05 1.79 -27.86
C ASN A 86 -9.47 0.32 -28.02
N ILE A 87 -9.59 -0.44 -26.93
CA ILE A 87 -10.05 -1.83 -26.95
C ILE A 87 -11.55 -1.89 -27.31
N ALA A 88 -12.35 -0.97 -26.77
CA ALA A 88 -13.78 -0.91 -27.03
C ALA A 88 -14.06 -0.54 -28.49
N ASP A 89 -13.41 0.51 -28.99
CA ASP A 89 -13.64 1.04 -30.35
C ASP A 89 -13.05 0.13 -31.42
N GLY A 90 -11.94 -0.55 -31.13
CA GLY A 90 -11.29 -1.48 -32.05
C GLY A 90 -11.84 -2.91 -32.02
N CYS A 91 -12.90 -3.19 -31.24
CA CYS A 91 -13.41 -4.55 -31.10
C CYS A 91 -14.26 -4.96 -32.32
N PRO A 92 -13.91 -6.05 -33.02
CA PRO A 92 -14.76 -6.61 -34.09
C PRO A 92 -16.13 -7.06 -33.56
N ALA A 93 -17.14 -7.07 -34.43
CA ALA A 93 -18.51 -7.50 -34.10
C ALA A 93 -18.65 -9.03 -33.98
N ASP A 94 -17.61 -9.72 -33.54
CA ASP A 94 -17.60 -11.15 -33.30
C ASP A 94 -17.79 -11.47 -31.82
N LYS A 95 -18.61 -12.46 -31.49
CA LYS A 95 -18.99 -12.81 -30.11
C LYS A 95 -17.80 -13.18 -29.24
N GLU A 96 -16.83 -13.89 -29.78
CA GLU A 96 -15.65 -14.31 -29.02
C GLU A 96 -14.70 -13.14 -28.76
N GLU A 97 -14.50 -12.27 -29.76
CA GLU A 97 -13.66 -11.07 -29.60
C GLU A 97 -14.31 -10.05 -28.66
N VAL A 98 -15.64 -9.89 -28.71
CA VAL A 98 -16.38 -9.05 -27.75
C VAL A 98 -16.21 -9.58 -26.29
N ALA A 99 -16.32 -10.90 -26.10
CA ALA A 99 -16.10 -11.49 -24.76
C ALA A 99 -14.66 -11.29 -24.26
N ARG A 100 -13.68 -11.45 -25.14
CA ARG A 100 -12.25 -11.20 -24.85
C ARG A 100 -12.00 -9.72 -24.55
N ALA A 101 -12.53 -8.80 -25.34
CA ALA A 101 -12.43 -7.36 -25.12
C ALA A 101 -13.03 -6.96 -23.77
N LYS A 102 -14.21 -7.48 -23.42
CA LYS A 102 -14.85 -7.26 -22.13
C LYS A 102 -13.96 -7.69 -20.96
N LEU A 103 -13.38 -8.89 -21.00
CA LEU A 103 -12.46 -9.37 -19.98
C LEU A 103 -11.23 -8.46 -19.83
N ARG A 104 -10.65 -8.01 -20.95
CA ARG A 104 -9.50 -7.08 -20.96
C ARG A 104 -9.86 -5.74 -20.32
N ILE A 105 -11.04 -5.19 -20.62
CA ILE A 105 -11.54 -3.93 -20.08
C ILE A 105 -11.77 -4.06 -18.56
N GLU A 106 -12.45 -5.11 -18.11
CA GLU A 106 -12.75 -5.35 -16.70
C GLU A 106 -11.46 -5.50 -15.87
N THR A 107 -10.49 -6.26 -16.39
CA THR A 107 -9.18 -6.42 -15.74
C THR A 107 -8.45 -5.08 -15.59
N ARG A 108 -8.50 -4.21 -16.61
CA ARG A 108 -7.87 -2.88 -16.54
C ARG A 108 -8.59 -1.95 -15.57
N LYS A 109 -9.92 -1.94 -15.56
CA LYS A 109 -10.71 -1.18 -14.57
C LYS A 109 -10.32 -1.54 -13.14
N PHE A 110 -10.23 -2.85 -12.85
CA PHE A 110 -9.81 -3.33 -11.54
C PHE A 110 -8.38 -2.89 -11.18
N ALA A 111 -7.45 -2.96 -12.13
CA ALA A 111 -6.07 -2.51 -11.92
C ALA A 111 -5.98 -1.01 -11.68
N MET A 112 -6.71 -0.18 -12.45
CA MET A 112 -6.75 1.28 -12.31
C MET A 112 -7.26 1.71 -10.94
N ALA A 113 -8.36 1.12 -10.46
CA ALA A 113 -8.94 1.41 -9.15
C ALA A 113 -7.95 1.16 -8.00
N ARG A 114 -7.05 0.19 -8.15
CA ARG A 114 -6.00 -0.11 -7.16
C ARG A 114 -4.76 0.74 -7.29
N MET A 115 -4.38 1.13 -8.51
CA MET A 115 -3.21 1.99 -8.75
C MET A 115 -3.48 3.46 -8.41
N SER A 116 -4.68 3.95 -8.68
CA SER A 116 -5.08 5.32 -8.39
C SER A 116 -6.49 5.38 -7.78
N PRO A 117 -6.67 4.97 -6.51
CA PRO A 117 -7.98 4.88 -5.88
C PRO A 117 -8.68 6.25 -5.74
N LYS A 118 -7.92 7.34 -5.62
CA LYS A 118 -8.48 8.70 -5.57
C LYS A 118 -9.19 9.10 -6.86
N LYS A 119 -8.71 8.64 -8.02
CA LYS A 119 -9.23 9.00 -9.35
C LYS A 119 -10.21 7.96 -9.90
N TYR A 120 -9.89 6.69 -9.74
CA TYR A 120 -10.60 5.55 -10.35
C TYR A 120 -11.22 4.57 -9.35
N GLY A 121 -11.08 4.83 -8.04
CA GLY A 121 -11.72 4.00 -7.01
C GLY A 121 -13.22 4.26 -6.92
N GLU A 122 -13.98 3.28 -6.48
CA GLU A 122 -15.38 3.45 -6.15
C GLU A 122 -15.51 4.41 -4.97
N LYS A 123 -16.29 5.48 -5.14
CA LYS A 123 -16.57 6.43 -4.07
C LYS A 123 -17.71 5.85 -3.23
N VAL A 124 -17.38 5.28 -2.08
CA VAL A 124 -18.38 4.96 -1.07
C VAL A 124 -18.65 6.25 -0.28
N ASN A 125 -19.79 6.88 -0.52
CA ASN A 125 -20.25 7.99 0.31
C ASN A 125 -20.79 7.38 1.61
N VAL A 126 -20.02 7.44 2.67
CA VAL A 126 -20.49 7.11 4.02
C VAL A 126 -21.08 8.39 4.60
N ASP A 127 -22.40 8.50 4.59
CA ASP A 127 -23.10 9.56 5.32
C ASP A 127 -23.03 9.27 6.82
N LEU A 128 -22.14 9.98 7.49
CA LEU A 128 -21.97 9.92 8.96
C LEU A 128 -23.03 10.73 9.73
N SER A 129 -24.14 11.08 9.10
CA SER A 129 -25.25 11.78 9.77
C SER A 129 -26.14 10.81 10.56
N GLY A 130 -25.58 10.14 11.57
CA GLY A 130 -26.34 9.48 12.66
C GLY A 130 -27.11 8.19 12.33
N THR A 131 -27.23 7.79 11.06
CA THR A 131 -27.79 6.50 10.64
C THR A 131 -26.94 5.94 9.53
N THR A 132 -26.13 4.93 9.83
CA THR A 132 -25.29 4.26 8.84
C THR A 132 -26.17 3.29 8.02
N GLU A 133 -26.88 3.78 7.01
CA GLU A 133 -27.44 2.91 5.98
C GLU A 133 -26.34 2.57 4.98
N VAL A 134 -25.66 1.47 5.18
CA VAL A 134 -24.81 0.88 4.16
C VAL A 134 -25.71 0.15 3.18
N LYS A 135 -26.06 0.80 2.07
CA LYS A 135 -26.76 0.15 0.94
C LYS A 135 -25.79 -0.74 0.18
N HIS A 136 -25.41 -1.87 0.78
CA HIS A 136 -25.08 -3.09 0.04
C HIS A 136 -26.39 -3.85 -0.13
N ASP A 137 -26.54 -4.64 -1.19
CA ASP A 137 -27.68 -5.54 -1.43
C ASP A 137 -27.90 -6.59 -0.33
N GLY A 138 -27.33 -6.38 0.85
CA GLY A 138 -27.56 -7.05 2.12
C GLY A 138 -27.57 -5.99 3.21
N LYS A 139 -28.74 -5.71 3.81
CA LYS A 139 -28.87 -4.87 5.00
C LYS A 139 -28.01 -5.43 6.14
N ILE A 140 -26.93 -4.73 6.49
CA ILE A 140 -26.23 -4.93 7.76
C ILE A 140 -26.65 -3.78 8.67
N ASP A 141 -27.67 -3.99 9.51
CA ASP A 141 -28.03 -3.07 10.59
C ASP A 141 -26.95 -3.13 11.68
N ILE A 142 -26.04 -2.17 11.69
CA ILE A 142 -25.01 -2.00 12.73
C ILE A 142 -25.47 -0.94 13.75
N ALA A 143 -26.75 -0.68 13.91
CA ALA A 143 -27.23 0.11 15.03
C ALA A 143 -27.08 -0.73 16.31
N PRO A 144 -26.33 -0.28 17.34
CA PRO A 144 -26.32 -0.99 18.61
C PRO A 144 -27.74 -1.01 19.13
N THR A 145 -28.27 -2.20 19.36
CA THR A 145 -29.60 -2.35 19.94
C THR A 145 -29.64 -1.64 21.29
N ASP A 146 -30.78 -1.08 21.67
CA ASP A 146 -30.97 -0.44 23.01
C ASP A 146 -30.47 -1.33 24.15
N SER A 147 -30.57 -2.63 24.00
CA SER A 147 -30.00 -3.64 24.89
C SER A 147 -28.45 -3.56 25.01
N ALA A 148 -27.74 -3.31 23.93
CA ALA A 148 -26.29 -3.16 23.98
C ALA A 148 -25.86 -1.85 24.68
N ILE A 149 -26.58 -0.76 24.43
CA ILE A 149 -26.38 0.53 25.11
C ILE A 149 -26.64 0.40 26.61
N GLN A 150 -27.72 -0.30 26.99
CA GLN A 150 -28.04 -0.58 28.41
C GLN A 150 -26.95 -1.45 29.06
N GLY A 151 -26.41 -2.45 28.35
CA GLY A 151 -25.30 -3.28 28.84
C GLY A 151 -24.02 -2.47 29.11
N ILE A 152 -23.66 -1.57 28.22
CA ILE A 152 -22.49 -0.69 28.39
C ILE A 152 -22.70 0.26 29.58
N ASN A 153 -23.89 0.86 29.72
CA ASN A 153 -24.20 1.74 30.84
C ASN A 153 -24.23 1.01 32.18
N ALA A 154 -24.66 -0.25 32.22
CA ALA A 154 -24.62 -1.10 33.42
C ALA A 154 -23.16 -1.40 33.85
N ILE A 155 -22.26 -1.72 32.90
CA ILE A 155 -20.87 -1.98 33.16
C ILE A 155 -20.19 -0.70 33.66
N LEU A 156 -20.40 0.45 33.02
CA LEU A 156 -19.87 1.73 33.46
C LEU A 156 -20.31 2.09 34.88
N SER A 157 -21.60 1.86 35.20
CA SER A 157 -22.11 2.11 36.53
C SER A 157 -21.55 1.18 37.62
N ALA A 158 -21.23 -0.07 37.25
CA ALA A 158 -20.54 -1.01 38.15
C ALA A 158 -19.10 -0.61 38.44
N VAL A 159 -18.36 -0.20 37.40
CA VAL A 159 -16.96 0.27 37.53
C VAL A 159 -16.87 1.54 38.39
N ILE A 160 -17.78 2.49 38.20
CA ILE A 160 -17.85 3.72 39.03
C ILE A 160 -18.15 3.39 40.51
N ARG A 161 -19.00 2.41 40.77
CA ARG A 161 -19.32 1.98 42.16
C ARG A 161 -18.12 1.28 42.80
N SER A 162 -17.41 0.40 42.09
CA SER A 162 -16.22 -0.29 42.62
C SER A 162 -15.10 0.69 42.93
N GLY A 163 -14.84 1.64 42.02
CA GLY A 163 -13.80 2.66 42.23
C GLY A 163 -14.10 3.65 43.37
N LYS A 164 -15.36 3.76 43.79
CA LYS A 164 -15.74 4.60 44.93
C LYS A 164 -15.64 3.85 46.27
N SER A 165 -15.73 2.51 46.27
CA SER A 165 -15.53 1.65 47.43
C SER A 165 -14.08 1.65 47.91
N GLU A 166 -13.11 1.59 47.01
CA GLU A 166 -11.68 1.58 47.36
C GLU A 166 -11.16 2.91 47.96
N ARG A 167 -11.82 4.06 47.64
CA ARG A 167 -11.46 5.37 48.21
C ARG A 167 -11.96 5.61 49.66
N VAL A 168 -12.92 4.85 50.11
CA VAL A 168 -13.49 5.04 51.47
C VAL A 168 -12.77 4.21 52.51
N GLU A 169 -12.08 3.10 52.15
CA GLU A 169 -11.33 2.28 53.11
C GLU A 169 -9.97 2.85 53.47
N ASP A 170 -9.37 3.70 52.61
CA ASP A 170 -8.04 4.30 52.87
C ASP A 170 -8.13 5.59 53.73
N ALA A 171 -9.28 6.15 53.97
CA ALA A 171 -9.50 7.33 54.81
C ALA A 171 -9.77 7.02 56.31
N GLY A 172 -9.86 5.74 56.71
CA GLY A 172 -10.23 5.31 58.06
C GLY A 172 -9.08 4.81 58.94
N LYS A 173 -7.81 4.87 58.46
CA LYS A 173 -6.62 4.49 59.25
C LYS A 173 -5.63 5.65 59.34
N LYS A 174 -5.91 6.57 60.21
CA LYS A 174 -4.92 7.46 60.88
C LYS A 174 -5.34 7.66 62.33
#